data_7466359dab3944af34c326b337cf0e0b
#
_entry.id   7466359dab3944af34c326b337cf0e0b
#
_cell.length_a   1.000
_cell.length_b   1.000
_cell.length_c   1.000
_cell.angle_alpha   90.00
_cell.angle_beta   90.00
_cell.angle_gamma   90.00
#
_symmetry.space_group_name_H-M   'P 1'
#
loop_
_entity.id
_entity.type
_entity.pdbx_description
1 polymer ?
#
loop_
_entity_poly.entity_id
_entity_poly.type
_entity_poly.pdbx_seq_one_letter_code
_entity_poly.pdbx_strand_id
1 'polypeptide(L)'
;GIREQAKIMRAQMNIAKPAQVIKNEAIAKAMEKPVPAEKPEKKGFFKSKRKFFNIFAASCVLVVLLGFLMYINMPNLSVHLASARSGINATFPEYKPDGYSLSGPVSYSDGQVTIKFHANTGKAQFSIIQSKSSWDSTAVKNMVIKKADENTVVTTEERGLTIFTYDGNAAWVNGGILYTIDGNAPLSND
;
A
#
# COMPACT_ATOMS: atom_id res chain seq x y z
N GLY A 1 -47.46 -59.12 58.77
CA GLY A 1 -46.65 -59.03 57.79
C GLY A 1 -47.03 -58.91 56.34
N ILE A 2 -46.64 -59.82 55.51
CA ILE A 2 -46.62 -59.74 54.03
C ILE A 2 -48.04 -59.65 53.39
N ARG A 3 -49.04 -60.29 54.06
CA ARG A 3 -50.42 -60.26 53.58
C ARG A 3 -51.13 -58.91 53.70
N GLU A 4 -50.75 -58.09 54.61
CA GLU A 4 -51.34 -56.77 54.83
C GLU A 4 -50.79 -55.76 53.81
N GLN A 5 -49.52 -55.81 53.50
CA GLN A 5 -48.89 -55.03 52.48
C GLN A 5 -49.42 -55.31 51.05
N ALA A 6 -49.71 -56.59 50.76
CA ALA A 6 -50.35 -56.92 49.50
C ALA A 6 -51.79 -56.46 49.35
N LYS A 7 -52.54 -56.28 50.48
CA LYS A 7 -53.89 -55.70 50.47
C LYS A 7 -53.87 -54.21 50.25
N ILE A 8 -52.90 -53.54 50.82
CA ILE A 8 -52.72 -52.04 50.63
C ILE A 8 -52.29 -51.78 49.21
N MET A 9 -51.36 -52.53 48.64
CA MET A 9 -50.94 -52.39 47.24
C MET A 9 -52.08 -52.69 46.25
N ARG A 10 -52.95 -53.67 46.52
CA ARG A 10 -54.14 -53.91 45.65
C ARG A 10 -55.20 -52.80 45.77
N ALA A 11 -55.37 -52.16 46.94
CA ALA A 11 -56.27 -51.10 47.15
C ALA A 11 -55.79 -49.82 46.41
N GLN A 12 -54.47 -49.57 46.29
CA GLN A 12 -53.90 -48.44 45.57
C GLN A 12 -53.94 -48.65 44.06
N MET A 13 -53.94 -49.87 43.54
CA MET A 13 -53.98 -50.11 42.10
C MET A 13 -55.40 -50.07 41.49
N ASN A 14 -56.45 -49.97 42.28
CA ASN A 14 -57.83 -50.04 41.75
C ASN A 14 -58.60 -48.77 41.95
N ILE A 15 -57.95 -47.58 42.08
CA ILE A 15 -58.60 -46.32 41.95
C ILE A 15 -58.53 -45.91 40.46
N ALA A 16 -59.34 -46.58 39.62
CA ALA A 16 -59.64 -46.07 38.30
C ALA A 16 -60.28 -44.72 38.48
N LYS A 17 -59.62 -43.67 38.02
CA LYS A 17 -60.24 -42.32 37.99
C LYS A 17 -61.60 -42.42 37.34
N PRO A 18 -62.68 -41.88 37.91
CA PRO A 18 -63.99 -41.87 37.32
C PRO A 18 -63.88 -41.35 35.87
N ALA A 19 -64.57 -42.03 34.95
CA ALA A 19 -64.55 -41.70 33.54
C ALA A 19 -64.86 -40.22 33.24
N GLN A 20 -65.63 -39.57 34.11
CA GLN A 20 -65.90 -38.15 34.09
C GLN A 20 -64.68 -37.25 34.36
N VAL A 21 -63.76 -37.68 35.24
CA VAL A 21 -62.55 -36.93 35.57
C VAL A 21 -61.59 -36.99 34.36
N ILE A 22 -61.46 -38.16 33.73
CA ILE A 22 -60.61 -38.30 32.54
C ILE A 22 -61.20 -37.49 31.36
N LYS A 23 -62.54 -37.47 31.23
CA LYS A 23 -63.20 -36.67 30.23
C LYS A 23 -63.04 -35.16 30.46
N ASN A 24 -63.17 -34.73 31.68
CA ASN A 24 -62.99 -33.30 32.01
C ASN A 24 -61.54 -32.84 31.92
N GLU A 25 -60.57 -33.69 32.26
CA GLU A 25 -59.16 -33.44 32.09
C GLU A 25 -58.75 -33.38 30.60
N ALA A 26 -59.36 -34.27 29.76
CA ALA A 26 -59.17 -34.23 28.33
C ALA A 26 -59.81 -32.99 27.69
N ILE A 27 -60.97 -32.55 28.13
CA ILE A 27 -61.65 -31.32 27.67
C ILE A 27 -60.89 -30.08 28.10
N ALA A 28 -60.40 -30.02 29.34
CA ALA A 28 -59.58 -28.93 29.83
C ALA A 28 -58.27 -28.79 29.02
N LYS A 29 -57.64 -29.92 28.73
CA LYS A 29 -56.44 -29.95 27.89
C LYS A 29 -56.70 -29.57 26.43
N ALA A 30 -57.91 -29.90 25.90
CA ALA A 30 -58.33 -29.48 24.56
C ALA A 30 -58.77 -27.99 24.50
N MET A 31 -59.22 -27.44 25.61
CA MET A 31 -59.55 -26.00 25.74
C MET A 31 -58.41 -25.11 26.13
N GLU A 32 -57.27 -25.63 26.58
CA GLU A 32 -56.04 -24.84 26.62
C GLU A 32 -55.71 -24.43 25.17
N LYS A 33 -56.04 -23.18 24.83
CA LYS A 33 -55.61 -22.58 23.60
C LYS A 33 -54.11 -22.84 23.47
N PRO A 34 -53.65 -23.37 22.33
CA PRO A 34 -52.22 -23.48 22.14
C PRO A 34 -51.62 -22.08 22.34
N VAL A 35 -50.76 -21.94 23.33
CA VAL A 35 -49.96 -20.71 23.49
C VAL A 35 -49.37 -20.47 22.13
N PRO A 36 -49.65 -19.31 21.47
CA PRO A 36 -49.04 -19.03 20.18
C PRO A 36 -47.56 -19.20 20.36
N ALA A 37 -46.96 -20.20 19.70
CA ALA A 37 -45.51 -20.35 19.69
C ALA A 37 -44.98 -18.98 19.27
N GLU A 38 -44.31 -18.28 20.18
CA GLU A 38 -43.57 -17.08 19.86
C GLU A 38 -42.75 -17.42 18.62
N LYS A 39 -43.21 -16.85 17.47
CA LYS A 39 -42.41 -16.94 16.24
C LYS A 39 -41.05 -16.38 16.63
N PRO A 40 -39.97 -17.17 16.48
CA PRO A 40 -38.65 -16.63 16.77
C PRO A 40 -38.54 -15.33 16.01
N GLU A 41 -38.42 -14.21 16.73
CA GLU A 41 -38.14 -12.94 16.08
C GLU A 41 -36.97 -13.17 15.17
N LYS A 42 -37.20 -13.12 13.87
CA LYS A 42 -36.13 -13.12 12.87
C LYS A 42 -35.34 -11.84 13.14
N LYS A 43 -34.42 -11.94 14.11
CA LYS A 43 -33.41 -10.89 14.38
C LYS A 43 -32.82 -10.55 13.03
N GLY A 44 -33.14 -9.34 12.59
CA GLY A 44 -32.96 -8.90 11.22
C GLY A 44 -31.54 -9.11 10.75
N PHE A 45 -31.34 -10.18 9.97
CA PHE A 45 -30.12 -10.49 9.22
C PHE A 45 -29.71 -9.32 8.30
N PHE A 46 -30.62 -8.38 8.04
CA PHE A 46 -30.40 -7.17 7.27
C PHE A 46 -29.60 -6.06 8.00
N LYS A 47 -29.63 -5.98 9.33
CA LYS A 47 -28.82 -4.98 10.06
C LYS A 47 -27.33 -5.30 10.02
N SER A 48 -26.96 -6.57 9.95
CA SER A 48 -25.57 -7.02 9.80
C SER A 48 -25.02 -6.69 8.41
N LYS A 49 -25.81 -6.88 7.34
CA LYS A 49 -25.35 -6.60 5.97
C LYS A 49 -24.96 -5.14 5.73
N ARG A 50 -25.66 -4.17 6.34
CA ARG A 50 -25.31 -2.75 6.22
C ARG A 50 -23.97 -2.43 6.91
N LYS A 51 -23.69 -3.05 8.06
CA LYS A 51 -22.40 -2.88 8.74
C LYS A 51 -21.24 -3.49 7.92
N PHE A 52 -21.43 -4.67 7.35
CA PHE A 52 -20.45 -5.29 6.44
C PHE A 52 -20.23 -4.46 5.18
N PHE A 53 -21.30 -3.93 4.59
CA PHE A 53 -21.20 -3.07 3.41
C PHE A 53 -20.43 -1.78 3.72
N ASN A 54 -20.68 -1.13 4.86
CA ASN A 54 -19.97 0.07 5.27
C ASN A 54 -18.49 -0.20 5.56
N ILE A 55 -18.17 -1.34 6.21
CA ILE A 55 -16.78 -1.75 6.46
C ILE A 55 -16.07 -2.05 5.13
N PHE A 56 -16.74 -2.75 4.21
CA PHE A 56 -16.20 -3.03 2.89
C PHE A 56 -15.95 -1.75 2.08
N ALA A 57 -16.92 -0.82 2.06
CA ALA A 57 -16.76 0.47 1.40
C ALA A 57 -15.60 1.29 2.00
N ALA A 58 -15.49 1.34 3.33
CA ALA A 58 -14.38 2.01 4.00
C ALA A 58 -13.02 1.35 3.69
N SER A 59 -12.99 0.02 3.61
CA SER A 59 -11.80 -0.73 3.19
C SER A 59 -11.38 -0.41 1.76
N CYS A 60 -12.33 -0.35 0.83
CA CYS A 60 -12.05 0.03 -0.56
C CYS A 60 -11.48 1.45 -0.66
N VAL A 61 -12.05 2.41 0.07
CA VAL A 61 -11.52 3.79 0.11
C VAL A 61 -10.10 3.81 0.67
N LEU A 62 -9.84 3.06 1.74
CA LEU A 62 -8.50 2.96 2.32
C LEU A 62 -7.48 2.38 1.32
N VAL A 63 -7.85 1.31 0.61
CA VAL A 63 -6.98 0.69 -0.41
C VAL A 63 -6.68 1.67 -1.55
N VAL A 64 -7.68 2.42 -2.02
CA VAL A 64 -7.48 3.43 -3.06
C VAL A 64 -6.57 4.56 -2.57
N LEU A 65 -6.77 5.05 -1.34
CA LEU A 65 -5.91 6.07 -0.74
C LEU A 65 -4.46 5.58 -0.59
N LEU A 66 -4.26 4.37 -0.07
CA LEU A 66 -2.92 3.78 0.05
C LEU A 66 -2.26 3.59 -1.31
N GLY A 67 -3.01 3.10 -2.31
CA GLY A 67 -2.55 2.97 -3.68
C GLY A 67 -2.16 4.31 -4.30
N PHE A 68 -2.95 5.35 -4.06
CA PHE A 68 -2.63 6.71 -4.51
C PHE A 68 -1.37 7.26 -3.83
N LEU A 69 -1.24 7.11 -2.50
CA LEU A 69 -0.05 7.52 -1.77
C LEU A 69 1.21 6.77 -2.25
N MET A 70 1.09 5.47 -2.52
CA MET A 70 2.18 4.70 -3.13
C MET A 70 2.53 5.23 -4.52
N TYR A 71 1.53 5.51 -5.35
CA TYR A 71 1.74 6.00 -6.71
C TYR A 71 2.50 7.33 -6.75
N ILE A 72 2.13 8.30 -5.92
CA ILE A 72 2.83 9.60 -5.88
C ILE A 72 4.24 9.51 -5.28
N ASN A 73 4.51 8.52 -4.44
CA ASN A 73 5.84 8.30 -3.83
C ASN A 73 6.69 7.25 -4.59
N MET A 74 6.18 6.66 -5.66
CA MET A 74 6.89 5.65 -6.47
C MET A 74 8.31 6.08 -6.89
N PRO A 75 8.55 7.32 -7.36
CA PRO A 75 9.89 7.75 -7.76
C PRO A 75 10.89 7.65 -6.60
N ASN A 76 10.55 8.19 -5.44
CA ASN A 76 11.41 8.16 -4.25
C ASN A 76 11.65 6.73 -3.78
N LEU A 77 10.60 5.91 -3.71
CA LEU A 77 10.70 4.51 -3.31
C LEU A 77 11.60 3.71 -4.26
N SER A 78 11.50 3.97 -5.56
CA SER A 78 12.34 3.31 -6.58
C SER A 78 13.80 3.66 -6.42
N VAL A 79 14.14 4.93 -6.14
CA VAL A 79 15.51 5.36 -5.87
C VAL A 79 16.04 4.78 -4.56
N HIS A 80 15.25 4.76 -3.50
CA HIS A 80 15.66 4.15 -2.24
C HIS A 80 15.98 2.66 -2.39
N LEU A 81 15.17 1.93 -3.14
CA LEU A 81 15.42 0.52 -3.42
C LEU A 81 16.68 0.33 -4.27
N ALA A 82 16.85 1.15 -5.31
CA ALA A 82 18.03 1.14 -6.16
C ALA A 82 19.30 1.49 -5.37
N SER A 83 19.23 2.52 -4.51
CA SER A 83 20.27 2.94 -3.58
C SER A 83 20.73 1.79 -2.67
N ALA A 84 19.78 1.12 -2.01
CA ALA A 84 20.08 0.00 -1.12
C ALA A 84 20.74 -1.17 -1.86
N ARG A 85 20.40 -1.40 -3.13
CA ARG A 85 20.95 -2.49 -3.93
C ARG A 85 22.26 -2.15 -4.63
N SER A 86 22.49 -0.88 -4.95
CA SER A 86 23.72 -0.42 -5.58
C SER A 86 24.84 -0.12 -4.60
N GLY A 87 24.55 -0.08 -3.29
CA GLY A 87 25.52 0.24 -2.26
C GLY A 87 25.97 1.70 -2.22
N ILE A 88 25.17 2.62 -2.82
CA ILE A 88 25.39 4.06 -2.76
C ILE A 88 24.19 4.76 -2.12
N ASN A 89 24.39 5.93 -1.55
CA ASN A 89 23.31 6.76 -1.02
C ASN A 89 22.72 7.65 -2.11
N ALA A 90 22.10 7.04 -3.13
CA ALA A 90 21.46 7.77 -4.21
C ALA A 90 20.19 8.46 -3.74
N THR A 91 19.92 9.64 -4.30
CA THR A 91 18.73 10.45 -3.99
C THR A 91 17.95 10.77 -5.26
N PHE A 92 16.63 10.86 -5.13
CA PHE A 92 15.80 11.39 -6.20
C PHE A 92 15.96 12.92 -6.24
N PRO A 93 16.13 13.54 -7.44
CA PRO A 93 16.27 15.00 -7.53
C PRO A 93 15.03 15.70 -6.97
N GLU A 94 15.22 16.68 -6.10
CA GLU A 94 14.15 17.51 -5.55
C GLU A 94 13.48 18.36 -6.63
N TYR A 95 14.26 18.79 -7.61
CA TYR A 95 13.79 19.55 -8.76
C TYR A 95 13.77 18.69 -10.01
N LYS A 96 12.69 18.78 -10.75
CA LYS A 96 12.50 18.20 -12.07
C LYS A 96 12.04 19.32 -12.99
N PRO A 97 12.68 19.52 -14.16
CA PRO A 97 12.25 20.52 -15.12
C PRO A 97 10.79 20.31 -15.55
N ASP A 98 10.05 21.38 -15.71
CA ASP A 98 8.69 21.34 -16.24
C ASP A 98 8.67 20.71 -17.63
N GLY A 99 7.62 19.96 -17.92
CA GLY A 99 7.48 19.28 -19.21
C GLY A 99 8.21 17.94 -19.32
N TYR A 100 8.90 17.48 -18.27
CA TYR A 100 9.53 16.15 -18.23
C TYR A 100 8.85 15.22 -17.24
N SER A 101 8.87 13.93 -17.55
CA SER A 101 8.38 12.86 -16.71
C SER A 101 9.39 11.74 -16.57
N LEU A 102 9.32 11.00 -15.46
CA LEU A 102 10.17 9.84 -15.24
C LEU A 102 9.94 8.79 -16.34
N SER A 103 11.02 8.29 -16.94
CA SER A 103 11.00 7.29 -18.01
C SER A 103 11.24 5.89 -17.44
N GLY A 104 10.16 5.24 -17.00
CA GLY A 104 10.23 3.88 -16.49
C GLY A 104 10.86 3.75 -15.09
N PRO A 105 11.17 2.53 -14.67
CA PRO A 105 11.77 2.28 -13.37
C PRO A 105 13.22 2.80 -13.31
N VAL A 106 13.65 3.16 -12.09
CA VAL A 106 15.04 3.53 -11.83
C VAL A 106 15.93 2.30 -12.04
N SER A 107 16.96 2.45 -12.86
CA SER A 107 17.95 1.41 -13.13
C SER A 107 19.09 1.48 -12.10
N TYR A 108 19.67 0.35 -11.73
CA TYR A 108 20.81 0.30 -10.82
C TYR A 108 21.78 -0.81 -11.23
N SER A 109 23.03 -0.58 -10.90
CA SER A 109 24.11 -1.57 -10.95
C SER A 109 25.01 -1.39 -9.73
N ASP A 110 26.04 -2.20 -9.58
CA ASP A 110 26.98 -2.04 -8.46
C ASP A 110 27.63 -0.65 -8.50
N GLY A 111 27.46 0.09 -7.39
CA GLY A 111 27.99 1.45 -7.26
C GLY A 111 27.34 2.52 -8.14
N GLN A 112 26.21 2.25 -8.81
CA GLN A 112 25.58 3.21 -9.72
C GLN A 112 24.05 3.12 -9.71
N VAL A 113 23.39 4.29 -9.77
CA VAL A 113 21.96 4.45 -9.98
C VAL A 113 21.72 5.39 -11.16
N THR A 114 20.77 5.05 -12.02
CA THR A 114 20.41 5.85 -13.20
C THR A 114 18.91 6.14 -13.20
N ILE A 115 18.56 7.43 -13.24
CA ILE A 115 17.21 7.95 -13.31
C ILE A 115 17.03 8.57 -14.69
N LYS A 116 16.04 8.09 -15.45
CA LYS A 116 15.79 8.57 -16.83
C LYS A 116 14.54 9.43 -16.88
N PHE A 117 14.61 10.50 -17.63
CA PHE A 117 13.49 11.41 -17.88
C PHE A 117 13.25 11.56 -19.38
N HIS A 118 12.01 11.71 -19.79
CA HIS A 118 11.60 12.03 -21.14
C HIS A 118 10.69 13.24 -21.15
N ALA A 119 10.75 14.03 -22.22
CA ALA A 119 9.83 15.13 -22.41
C ALA A 119 8.40 14.60 -22.62
N ASN A 120 7.41 15.29 -22.04
CA ASN A 120 6.00 14.95 -22.22
C ASN A 120 5.56 15.18 -23.68
N THR A 121 6.28 16.05 -24.41
CA THR A 121 6.09 16.30 -25.84
C THR A 121 7.44 16.29 -26.54
N GLY A 122 7.52 15.61 -27.70
CA GLY A 122 8.77 15.53 -28.45
C GLY A 122 9.63 14.33 -28.11
N LYS A 123 10.92 14.41 -28.42
CA LYS A 123 11.89 13.29 -28.30
C LYS A 123 13.04 13.60 -27.34
N ALA A 124 12.98 14.73 -26.64
CA ALA A 124 14.02 15.09 -25.70
C ALA A 124 13.99 14.16 -24.48
N GLN A 125 15.16 13.76 -24.07
CA GLN A 125 15.35 12.89 -22.89
C GLN A 125 16.70 13.19 -22.23
N PHE A 126 16.76 12.97 -20.93
CA PHE A 126 18.01 13.02 -20.19
C PHE A 126 18.03 11.95 -19.09
N SER A 127 19.22 11.64 -18.62
CA SER A 127 19.45 10.70 -17.54
C SER A 127 20.32 11.35 -16.47
N ILE A 128 19.93 11.17 -15.21
CA ILE A 128 20.78 11.51 -14.07
C ILE A 128 21.43 10.23 -13.60
N ILE A 129 22.75 10.18 -13.68
CA ILE A 129 23.57 9.04 -13.27
C ILE A 129 24.29 9.44 -11.97
N GLN A 130 24.12 8.64 -10.94
CA GLN A 130 24.76 8.78 -9.64
C GLN A 130 25.67 7.59 -9.44
N SER A 131 26.97 7.83 -9.35
CA SER A 131 28.00 6.79 -9.25
C SER A 131 28.86 7.02 -8.00
N LYS A 132 29.22 5.94 -7.32
CA LYS A 132 30.20 6.00 -6.24
C LYS A 132 31.52 6.56 -6.76
N SER A 133 32.08 7.56 -6.10
CA SER A 133 33.30 8.22 -6.55
C SER A 133 34.12 8.70 -5.35
N SER A 134 35.44 8.59 -5.49
CA SER A 134 36.41 9.25 -4.63
C SER A 134 36.97 10.54 -5.22
N TRP A 135 36.39 11.00 -6.34
CA TRP A 135 36.85 12.19 -7.05
C TRP A 135 36.48 13.48 -6.30
N ASP A 136 37.30 14.49 -6.54
CA ASP A 136 37.03 15.87 -6.21
C ASP A 136 36.61 16.65 -7.46
N SER A 137 36.28 17.93 -7.30
CA SER A 137 35.90 18.80 -8.43
C SER A 137 37.00 18.94 -9.47
N THR A 138 38.27 18.83 -9.10
CA THR A 138 39.40 18.88 -10.04
C THR A 138 39.42 17.67 -10.94
N ALA A 139 39.24 16.47 -10.39
CA ALA A 139 39.15 15.24 -11.15
C ALA A 139 37.93 15.26 -12.10
N VAL A 140 36.77 15.78 -11.64
CA VAL A 140 35.57 15.96 -12.49
C VAL A 140 35.87 16.92 -13.64
N LYS A 141 36.52 18.08 -13.38
CA LYS A 141 36.94 19.03 -14.41
C LYS A 141 37.79 18.34 -15.48
N ASN A 142 38.80 17.59 -15.07
CA ASN A 142 39.70 16.88 -15.98
C ASN A 142 38.96 15.83 -16.82
N MET A 143 37.97 15.16 -16.26
CA MET A 143 37.12 14.21 -16.99
C MET A 143 36.27 14.93 -18.02
N VAL A 144 35.66 16.07 -17.67
CA VAL A 144 34.82 16.86 -18.57
C VAL A 144 35.62 17.41 -19.74
N ILE A 145 36.79 18.01 -19.48
CA ILE A 145 37.69 18.54 -20.54
C ILE A 145 38.16 17.46 -21.52
N LYS A 146 38.28 16.21 -21.07
CA LYS A 146 38.59 15.09 -21.97
C LYS A 146 37.41 14.68 -22.85
N LYS A 147 36.18 15.01 -22.46
CA LYS A 147 34.96 14.66 -23.20
C LYS A 147 34.47 15.77 -24.13
N ALA A 148 34.74 17.03 -23.76
CA ALA A 148 34.28 18.22 -24.47
C ALA A 148 35.45 19.19 -24.72
N ASP A 149 35.28 20.13 -25.64
CA ASP A 149 36.24 21.23 -25.83
C ASP A 149 36.29 22.09 -24.57
N GLU A 150 37.49 22.38 -24.05
CA GLU A 150 37.69 23.20 -22.84
C GLU A 150 36.99 24.59 -22.96
N ASN A 151 36.88 25.11 -24.16
CA ASN A 151 36.20 26.38 -24.42
C ASN A 151 34.69 26.33 -24.30
N THR A 152 34.10 25.12 -24.31
CA THR A 152 32.63 24.93 -24.18
C THR A 152 32.23 24.59 -22.75
N VAL A 153 33.19 24.34 -21.85
CA VAL A 153 32.92 23.99 -20.44
C VAL A 153 32.60 25.25 -19.64
N VAL A 154 31.41 25.31 -19.13
CA VAL A 154 30.97 26.34 -18.18
C VAL A 154 31.08 25.82 -16.78
N THR A 155 31.69 26.56 -15.88
CA THR A 155 31.78 26.22 -14.45
C THR A 155 30.87 27.14 -13.66
N THR A 156 29.95 26.55 -12.89
CA THR A 156 29.02 27.27 -12.02
C THR A 156 29.23 26.80 -10.58
N GLU A 157 29.26 27.74 -9.65
CA GLU A 157 29.27 27.42 -8.21
C GLU A 157 27.89 27.69 -7.61
N GLU A 158 27.25 26.68 -7.09
CA GLU A 158 25.94 26.79 -6.47
C GLU A 158 25.88 25.98 -5.18
N ARG A 159 25.49 26.62 -4.06
CA ARG A 159 25.36 26.01 -2.74
C ARG A 159 26.59 25.20 -2.30
N GLY A 160 27.78 25.67 -2.68
CA GLY A 160 29.05 24.99 -2.34
C GLY A 160 29.37 23.79 -3.26
N LEU A 161 28.66 23.61 -4.34
CA LEU A 161 28.93 22.62 -5.38
C LEU A 161 29.56 23.30 -6.59
N THR A 162 30.62 22.71 -7.13
CA THR A 162 31.18 23.12 -8.42
C THR A 162 30.59 22.21 -9.51
N ILE A 163 29.76 22.80 -10.36
CA ILE A 163 29.06 22.12 -11.45
C ILE A 163 29.73 22.49 -12.77
N PHE A 164 30.05 21.50 -13.58
CA PHE A 164 30.60 21.64 -14.93
C PHE A 164 29.52 21.29 -15.95
N THR A 165 29.14 22.27 -16.76
CA THR A 165 28.19 22.10 -17.86
C THR A 165 28.94 22.10 -19.18
N TYR A 166 28.66 21.15 -20.07
CA TYR A 166 29.32 20.96 -21.36
C TYR A 166 28.40 20.25 -22.34
N ASP A 167 28.33 20.74 -23.57
CA ASP A 167 27.58 20.12 -24.70
C ASP A 167 26.14 19.66 -24.30
N GLY A 168 25.43 20.44 -23.48
CA GLY A 168 24.11 20.07 -22.98
C GLY A 168 24.10 19.00 -21.88
N ASN A 169 25.26 18.64 -21.34
CA ASN A 169 25.45 17.72 -20.22
C ASN A 169 25.97 18.46 -19.00
N ALA A 170 25.94 17.82 -17.84
CA ALA A 170 26.51 18.37 -16.61
C ALA A 170 27.18 17.29 -15.77
N ALA A 171 28.18 17.69 -14.99
CA ALA A 171 28.85 16.80 -14.03
C ALA A 171 29.29 17.56 -12.78
N TRP A 172 29.14 16.94 -11.61
CA TRP A 172 29.63 17.43 -10.33
C TRP A 172 29.83 16.27 -9.35
N VAL A 173 30.50 16.54 -8.26
CA VAL A 173 30.67 15.56 -7.17
C VAL A 173 30.13 16.14 -5.88
N ASN A 174 29.45 15.31 -5.12
CA ASN A 174 28.95 15.64 -3.79
C ASN A 174 28.90 14.40 -2.90
N GLY A 175 29.43 14.50 -1.68
CA GLY A 175 29.33 13.44 -0.67
C GLY A 175 29.82 12.06 -1.11
N GLY A 176 30.86 11.99 -1.95
CA GLY A 176 31.41 10.72 -2.45
C GLY A 176 30.58 10.10 -3.59
N ILE A 177 29.71 10.88 -4.21
CA ILE A 177 28.91 10.50 -5.37
C ILE A 177 29.24 11.46 -6.52
N LEU A 178 29.59 10.90 -7.67
CA LEU A 178 29.68 11.62 -8.94
C LEU A 178 28.28 11.64 -9.57
N TYR A 179 27.78 12.80 -9.83
CA TYR A 179 26.56 13.05 -10.57
C TYR A 179 26.90 13.42 -12.01
N THR A 180 26.26 12.80 -12.97
CA THR A 180 26.32 13.20 -14.37
C THR A 180 24.93 13.29 -14.93
N ILE A 181 24.67 14.33 -15.72
CA ILE A 181 23.47 14.47 -16.54
C ILE A 181 23.89 14.29 -17.99
N ASP A 182 23.34 13.29 -18.64
CA ASP A 182 23.57 12.98 -20.06
C ASP A 182 22.24 12.97 -20.81
N GLY A 183 22.17 13.60 -21.99
CA GLY A 183 20.97 13.57 -22.79
C GLY A 183 21.01 14.52 -24.00
N ASN A 184 19.87 14.61 -24.67
CA ASN A 184 19.64 15.55 -25.76
C ASN A 184 18.63 16.64 -25.38
N ALA A 185 18.28 16.74 -24.10
CA ALA A 185 17.47 17.83 -23.58
C ALA A 185 18.33 19.09 -23.46
N PRO A 186 17.84 20.26 -23.88
CA PRO A 186 18.56 21.51 -23.61
C PRO A 186 18.56 21.73 -22.08
N LEU A 187 19.75 21.71 -21.49
CA LEU A 187 19.92 22.16 -20.12
C LEU A 187 19.92 23.69 -20.14
N SER A 188 18.95 24.31 -19.47
CA SER A 188 18.94 25.74 -19.22
C SER A 188 19.91 26.06 -18.08
N ASN A 189 20.58 27.18 -18.15
CA ASN A 189 21.43 27.68 -17.06
C ASN A 189 20.62 28.51 -16.03
N ASP A 190 19.27 28.45 -16.10
CA ASP A 190 18.35 29.18 -15.23
C ASP A 190 18.00 28.36 -13.98
#